data_7b012817a3520be1e461ebf02260f402
#
_entry.id   7b012817a3520be1e461ebf02260f402
#
_cell.length_a   1.000
_cell.length_b   1.000
_cell.length_c   1.000
_cell.angle_alpha   90.00
_cell.angle_beta   90.00
_cell.angle_gamma   90.00
#
_symmetry.space_group_name_H-M   'P 1'
#
loop_
_entity.id
_entity.type
_entity.pdbx_description
1 polymer ?
#
loop_
_entity_poly.entity_id
_entity_poly.type
_entity_poly.pdbx_seq_one_letter_code
_entity_poly.pdbx_strand_id
1 'polypeptide(L)'
;HAAELAAPDGEKADITKPVKVFILMGQSNMLGFGTISGNAPRSLEYACKTQKLYPHLIDAEGHWTVRRDVRNVRVMSSGTGAMSTHNNEWMTMKGKSFGPEVGIGHQLGQAIDEPVMILKSCIGNRSLGWDLLPPGSKRYERGGKTYAGYKDSIASWPTGKKPEEEAGAW
;
A
#
# COMPACT_ATOMS: atom_id res chain seq x y z
N HIS A 1 -22.20 -4.81 -12.52
CA HIS A 1 -20.82 -4.94 -13.06
C HIS A 1 -20.12 -3.62 -12.79
N ALA A 2 -19.00 -3.64 -12.09
CA ALA A 2 -18.10 -2.50 -12.08
C ALA A 2 -17.61 -2.28 -13.52
N ALA A 3 -17.59 -1.02 -13.97
CA ALA A 3 -17.06 -0.71 -15.28
C ALA A 3 -15.60 -1.18 -15.35
N GLU A 4 -15.25 -1.82 -16.44
CA GLU A 4 -13.88 -2.24 -16.68
C GLU A 4 -12.99 -0.99 -16.83
N LEU A 5 -11.85 -0.98 -16.15
CA LEU A 5 -10.91 0.13 -16.25
C LEU A 5 -10.26 0.15 -17.63
N ALA A 6 -10.09 1.34 -18.19
CA ALA A 6 -9.28 1.52 -19.37
C ALA A 6 -7.80 1.21 -19.07
N ALA A 7 -7.08 0.67 -20.07
CA ALA A 7 -5.64 0.57 -19.99
C ALA A 7 -5.02 1.96 -19.87
N PRO A 8 -3.97 2.15 -19.04
CA PRO A 8 -3.28 3.43 -18.97
C PRO A 8 -2.60 3.75 -20.31
N ASP A 9 -2.74 4.98 -20.76
CA ASP A 9 -2.18 5.48 -22.01
C ASP A 9 -0.65 5.70 -21.95
N GLY A 10 -0.08 5.61 -20.75
CA GLY A 10 1.35 5.83 -20.50
C GLY A 10 1.76 7.30 -20.50
N GLU A 11 0.82 8.22 -20.67
CA GLU A 11 1.09 9.65 -20.63
C GLU A 11 1.53 10.10 -19.22
N LYS A 12 2.36 11.11 -19.20
CA LYS A 12 2.82 11.69 -17.94
C LYS A 12 1.75 12.58 -17.35
N ALA A 13 1.63 12.55 -16.04
CA ALA A 13 0.79 13.49 -15.33
C ALA A 13 1.22 14.94 -15.60
N ASP A 14 0.26 15.85 -15.64
CA ASP A 14 0.50 17.28 -15.69
C ASP A 14 1.03 17.78 -14.34
N ILE A 15 2.34 17.87 -14.23
CA ILE A 15 3.04 18.30 -13.00
C ILE A 15 2.86 19.79 -12.66
N THR A 16 2.15 20.56 -13.48
CA THR A 16 1.76 21.94 -13.14
C THR A 16 0.56 21.98 -12.20
N LYS A 17 -0.19 20.87 -12.11
CA LYS A 17 -1.31 20.70 -11.19
C LYS A 17 -0.84 20.22 -9.82
N PRO A 18 -1.58 20.54 -8.75
CA PRO A 18 -1.31 20.02 -7.41
C PRO A 18 -1.35 18.48 -7.37
N VAL A 19 -0.38 17.88 -6.69
CA VAL A 19 -0.36 16.42 -6.49
C VAL A 19 -1.43 16.02 -5.47
N LYS A 20 -2.28 15.06 -5.82
CA LYS A 20 -3.22 14.43 -4.90
C LYS A 20 -2.54 13.27 -4.18
N VAL A 21 -2.33 13.42 -2.87
CA VAL A 21 -1.65 12.42 -2.05
C VAL A 21 -2.67 11.59 -1.29
N PHE A 22 -2.59 10.26 -1.47
CA PHE A 22 -3.39 9.28 -0.74
C PHE A 22 -2.48 8.44 0.14
N ILE A 23 -2.67 8.54 1.45
CA ILE A 23 -1.86 7.82 2.42
C ILE A 23 -2.54 6.50 2.75
N LEU A 24 -1.88 5.38 2.44
CA LEU A 24 -2.33 4.04 2.78
C LEU A 24 -1.58 3.56 4.02
N MET A 25 -2.32 3.43 5.11
CA MET A 25 -1.78 2.94 6.38
C MET A 25 -2.33 1.55 6.69
N GLY A 26 -1.52 0.75 7.34
CA GLY A 26 -1.97 -0.58 7.73
C GLY A 26 -0.82 -1.52 8.10
N GLN A 27 -1.16 -2.77 8.24
CA GLN A 27 -0.22 -3.82 8.58
C GLN A 27 -0.03 -4.81 7.41
N SER A 28 0.16 -6.09 7.67
CA SER A 28 0.55 -7.11 6.69
C SER A 28 -0.29 -7.16 5.41
N ASN A 29 -1.62 -7.05 5.49
CA ASN A 29 -2.47 -7.06 4.29
C ASN A 29 -2.26 -5.81 3.42
N MET A 30 -1.99 -4.67 4.03
CA MET A 30 -1.66 -3.45 3.30
C MET A 30 -0.22 -3.49 2.74
N LEU A 31 0.71 -4.18 3.38
CA LEU A 31 2.03 -4.46 2.80
C LEU A 31 1.92 -5.17 1.46
N GLY A 32 1.00 -6.14 1.37
CA GLY A 32 0.70 -6.87 0.16
C GLY A 32 1.42 -8.23 0.07
N PHE A 33 0.61 -9.28 0.03
CA PHE A 33 1.05 -10.66 -0.15
C PHE A 33 0.48 -11.31 -1.41
N GLY A 34 -0.13 -10.50 -2.29
CA GLY A 34 -0.58 -10.99 -3.59
C GLY A 34 0.63 -11.41 -4.43
N THR A 35 0.63 -12.63 -4.94
CA THR A 35 1.69 -13.15 -5.80
C THR A 35 1.56 -12.57 -7.19
N ILE A 36 2.61 -11.93 -7.71
CA ILE A 36 2.60 -11.35 -9.05
C ILE A 36 2.76 -12.45 -10.10
N SER A 37 3.87 -13.16 -10.10
CA SER A 37 4.26 -14.08 -11.17
C SER A 37 3.92 -15.52 -10.88
N GLY A 38 3.65 -16.28 -11.94
CA GLY A 38 3.45 -17.73 -11.92
C GLY A 38 2.22 -18.19 -12.67
N ASN A 39 2.23 -19.48 -13.02
CA ASN A 39 1.15 -20.13 -13.77
C ASN A 39 0.06 -20.75 -12.87
N ALA A 40 0.12 -20.50 -11.57
CA ALA A 40 -0.84 -21.05 -10.62
C ALA A 40 -2.07 -20.14 -10.48
N PRO A 41 -3.27 -20.68 -10.22
CA PRO A 41 -4.51 -19.92 -10.07
C PRO A 41 -4.49 -18.83 -8.98
N ARG A 42 -3.44 -18.76 -8.18
CA ARG A 42 -3.26 -17.76 -7.11
C ARG A 42 -2.38 -16.59 -7.51
N SER A 43 -1.84 -16.54 -8.73
CA SER A 43 -1.01 -15.44 -9.19
C SER A 43 -1.82 -14.43 -10.02
N LEU A 44 -1.42 -13.16 -9.93
CA LEU A 44 -2.00 -12.11 -10.75
C LEU A 44 -1.72 -12.35 -12.24
N GLU A 45 -0.53 -12.86 -12.56
CA GLU A 45 -0.16 -13.20 -13.93
C GLU A 45 -1.11 -14.25 -14.54
N TYR A 46 -1.46 -15.29 -13.79
CA TYR A 46 -2.45 -16.28 -14.22
C TYR A 46 -3.83 -15.62 -14.42
N ALA A 47 -4.26 -14.79 -13.46
CA ALA A 47 -5.52 -14.08 -13.56
C ALA A 47 -5.59 -13.19 -14.81
N CYS A 48 -4.54 -12.44 -15.10
CA CYS A 48 -4.50 -11.54 -16.26
C CYS A 48 -4.29 -12.27 -17.58
N LYS A 49 -3.28 -13.16 -17.67
CA LYS A 49 -2.87 -13.78 -18.93
C LYS A 49 -3.71 -14.99 -19.31
N THR A 50 -4.15 -15.80 -18.35
CA THR A 50 -4.91 -17.03 -18.60
C THR A 50 -6.41 -16.81 -18.46
N GLN A 51 -6.84 -16.18 -17.37
CA GLN A 51 -8.26 -15.94 -17.13
C GLN A 51 -8.78 -14.67 -17.78
N LYS A 52 -7.90 -13.83 -18.36
CA LYS A 52 -8.23 -12.54 -18.99
C LYS A 52 -8.96 -11.58 -18.07
N LEU A 53 -8.68 -11.67 -16.77
CA LEU A 53 -9.15 -10.71 -15.78
C LEU A 53 -8.19 -9.51 -15.74
N TYR A 54 -8.72 -8.35 -15.35
CA TYR A 54 -7.93 -7.11 -15.18
C TYR A 54 -7.12 -6.71 -16.44
N PRO A 55 -7.74 -6.58 -17.61
CA PRO A 55 -7.04 -6.32 -18.87
C PRO A 55 -6.23 -5.02 -18.85
N HIS A 56 -6.63 -4.04 -18.03
CA HIS A 56 -5.89 -2.79 -17.85
C HIS A 56 -4.49 -2.96 -17.21
N LEU A 57 -4.17 -4.12 -16.64
CA LEU A 57 -2.86 -4.40 -16.04
C LEU A 57 -1.85 -4.96 -17.04
N ILE A 58 -2.28 -5.39 -18.21
CA ILE A 58 -1.44 -6.05 -19.23
C ILE A 58 -1.63 -5.32 -20.56
N ASP A 59 -0.54 -4.99 -21.24
CA ASP A 59 -0.58 -4.46 -22.61
C ASP A 59 -0.79 -5.57 -23.67
N ALA A 60 -0.88 -5.17 -24.93
CA ALA A 60 -1.11 -6.10 -26.05
C ALA A 60 0.05 -7.11 -26.23
N GLU A 61 1.24 -6.75 -25.83
CA GLU A 61 2.46 -7.56 -25.87
C GLU A 61 2.61 -8.47 -24.65
N GLY A 62 1.72 -8.35 -23.64
CA GLY A 62 1.71 -9.16 -22.44
C GLY A 62 2.64 -8.66 -21.32
N HIS A 63 3.11 -7.41 -21.42
CA HIS A 63 3.85 -6.76 -20.34
C HIS A 63 2.93 -6.06 -19.36
N TRP A 64 3.41 -5.83 -18.14
CA TRP A 64 2.69 -5.03 -17.16
C TRP A 64 2.62 -3.56 -17.60
N THR A 65 1.42 -3.02 -17.61
CA THR A 65 1.19 -1.60 -17.92
C THR A 65 1.85 -0.69 -16.88
N VAL A 66 2.16 0.53 -17.29
CA VAL A 66 2.75 1.57 -16.43
C VAL A 66 1.85 2.79 -16.44
N ARG A 67 1.37 3.21 -15.27
CA ARG A 67 0.67 4.48 -15.10
C ARG A 67 1.64 5.58 -14.71
N ARG A 68 1.89 6.51 -15.60
CA ARG A 68 2.81 7.65 -15.38
C ARG A 68 2.12 8.87 -14.78
N ASP A 69 0.86 8.75 -14.46
CA ASP A 69 0.02 9.70 -13.74
C ASP A 69 -0.13 9.35 -12.24
N VAL A 70 0.27 8.13 -11.86
CA VAL A 70 0.22 7.65 -10.48
C VAL A 70 1.60 7.25 -9.98
N ARG A 71 2.08 7.95 -8.95
CA ARG A 71 3.35 7.64 -8.27
C ARG A 71 3.10 6.69 -7.11
N ASN A 72 3.77 5.55 -7.10
CA ASN A 72 3.74 4.57 -6.02
C ASN A 72 4.96 4.75 -5.12
N VAL A 73 4.73 5.24 -3.91
CA VAL A 73 5.78 5.47 -2.92
C VAL A 73 5.50 4.58 -1.72
N ARG A 74 6.47 3.78 -1.33
CA ARG A 74 6.39 2.97 -0.12
C ARG A 74 7.46 3.41 0.87
N VAL A 75 7.01 3.78 2.04
CA VAL A 75 7.88 4.08 3.18
C VAL A 75 7.60 3.10 4.31
N MET A 76 8.61 2.73 5.05
CA MET A 76 8.49 1.81 6.17
C MET A 76 9.62 2.09 7.16
N SER A 77 9.31 2.06 8.45
CA SER A 77 10.34 2.03 9.48
C SER A 77 11.07 0.69 9.46
N SER A 78 12.38 0.71 9.48
CA SER A 78 13.16 -0.44 9.91
C SER A 78 13.18 -0.44 11.44
N GLY A 79 13.24 -1.55 12.12
CA GLY A 79 13.19 -1.65 13.59
C GLY A 79 14.10 -0.68 14.42
N THR A 80 14.81 0.21 13.77
CA THR A 80 15.59 1.31 14.36
C THR A 80 14.82 2.62 14.52
N GLY A 81 13.54 2.66 14.11
CA GLY A 81 12.71 3.86 14.15
C GLY A 81 12.92 4.84 12.99
N ALA A 82 13.96 4.67 12.18
CA ALA A 82 14.17 5.52 11.01
C ALA A 82 13.26 5.09 9.86
N MET A 83 12.62 6.07 9.20
CA MET A 83 11.84 5.84 8.00
C MET A 83 12.75 5.67 6.78
N SER A 84 12.46 4.66 5.98
CA SER A 84 13.18 4.37 4.74
C SER A 84 12.20 4.29 3.57
N THR A 85 12.61 4.83 2.43
CA THR A 85 11.87 4.67 1.18
C THR A 85 12.26 3.37 0.52
N HIS A 86 11.30 2.47 0.35
CA HIS A 86 11.49 1.17 -0.29
C HIS A 86 11.12 1.18 -1.77
N ASN A 87 10.10 1.95 -2.14
CA ASN A 87 9.70 2.18 -3.52
C ASN A 87 9.49 3.67 -3.74
N ASN A 88 9.81 4.12 -4.93
CA ASN A 88 9.45 5.45 -5.44
C ASN A 88 9.44 5.38 -6.97
N GLU A 89 8.37 4.84 -7.54
CA GLU A 89 8.28 4.55 -8.96
C GLU A 89 6.88 4.84 -9.52
N TRP A 90 6.74 4.86 -10.83
CA TRP A 90 5.43 4.90 -11.47
C TRP A 90 4.67 3.62 -11.21
N MET A 91 3.34 3.71 -11.09
CA MET A 91 2.50 2.56 -10.77
C MET A 91 2.59 1.48 -11.84
N THR A 92 3.17 0.36 -11.47
CA THR A 92 3.29 -0.85 -12.29
C THR A 92 3.46 -2.07 -11.40
N MET A 93 3.33 -3.26 -11.99
CA MET A 93 3.67 -4.51 -11.30
C MET A 93 5.17 -4.75 -11.32
N LYS A 94 5.78 -4.88 -10.13
CA LYS A 94 7.20 -5.11 -9.99
C LYS A 94 7.51 -5.96 -8.75
N GLY A 95 8.54 -6.79 -8.86
CA GLY A 95 8.98 -7.66 -7.76
C GLY A 95 8.16 -8.94 -7.65
N LYS A 96 7.95 -9.42 -6.43
CA LYS A 96 7.33 -10.72 -6.15
C LYS A 96 5.88 -10.64 -5.67
N SER A 97 5.52 -9.52 -5.04
CA SER A 97 4.22 -9.36 -4.41
C SER A 97 3.66 -7.96 -4.62
N PHE A 98 2.34 -7.85 -4.49
CA PHE A 98 1.59 -6.61 -4.56
C PHE A 98 0.54 -6.55 -3.45
N GLY A 99 0.04 -5.35 -3.20
CA GLY A 99 -1.04 -5.08 -2.25
C GLY A 99 -2.17 -4.28 -2.89
N PRO A 100 -3.08 -3.76 -2.07
CA PRO A 100 -4.24 -3.01 -2.54
C PRO A 100 -3.89 -1.71 -3.26
N GLU A 101 -2.67 -1.18 -3.10
CA GLU A 101 -2.20 0.04 -3.76
C GLU A 101 -2.37 0.01 -5.27
N VAL A 102 -2.24 -1.16 -5.87
CA VAL A 102 -2.35 -1.32 -7.33
C VAL A 102 -3.76 -1.03 -7.81
N GLY A 103 -4.76 -1.71 -7.24
CA GLY A 103 -6.16 -1.47 -7.61
C GLY A 103 -6.59 -0.04 -7.29
N ILE A 104 -6.20 0.48 -6.13
CA ILE A 104 -6.48 1.86 -5.72
C ILE A 104 -5.84 2.85 -6.70
N GLY A 105 -4.57 2.65 -7.03
CA GLY A 105 -3.84 3.55 -7.93
C GLY A 105 -4.42 3.57 -9.35
N HIS A 106 -4.82 2.42 -9.88
CA HIS A 106 -5.48 2.36 -11.18
C HIS A 106 -6.84 3.05 -11.18
N GLN A 107 -7.65 2.89 -10.12
CA GLN A 107 -8.93 3.57 -10.00
C GLN A 107 -8.77 5.09 -9.87
N LEU A 108 -7.83 5.53 -9.03
CA LEU A 108 -7.61 6.96 -8.81
C LEU A 108 -7.05 7.64 -10.05
N GLY A 109 -6.06 7.02 -10.73
CA GLY A 109 -5.52 7.58 -11.97
C GLY A 109 -6.54 7.61 -13.11
N GLN A 110 -7.55 6.74 -13.10
CA GLN A 110 -8.67 6.83 -14.07
C GLN A 110 -9.67 7.94 -13.73
N ALA A 111 -9.81 8.28 -12.45
CA ALA A 111 -10.85 9.18 -11.96
C ALA A 111 -10.37 10.62 -11.73
N ILE A 112 -9.06 10.85 -11.65
CA ILE A 112 -8.47 12.14 -11.25
C ILE A 112 -7.50 12.60 -12.32
N ASP A 113 -7.69 13.82 -12.82
CA ASP A 113 -6.80 14.43 -13.83
C ASP A 113 -5.49 14.98 -13.27
N GLU A 114 -5.44 15.23 -11.95
CA GLU A 114 -4.22 15.69 -11.31
C GLU A 114 -3.24 14.54 -11.06
N PRO A 115 -1.95 14.82 -10.92
CA PRO A 115 -0.98 13.81 -10.53
C PRO A 115 -1.36 13.16 -9.21
N VAL A 116 -1.37 11.84 -9.17
CA VAL A 116 -1.69 11.05 -7.98
C VAL A 116 -0.41 10.49 -7.35
N MET A 117 -0.30 10.58 -6.05
CA MET A 117 0.70 9.87 -5.27
C MET A 117 0.03 8.93 -4.27
N ILE A 118 0.30 7.65 -4.40
CA ILE A 118 0.00 6.66 -3.36
C ILE A 118 1.20 6.59 -2.44
N LEU A 119 1.04 7.09 -1.21
CA LEU A 119 2.04 6.98 -0.16
C LEU A 119 1.65 5.84 0.78
N LYS A 120 2.31 4.71 0.63
CA LYS A 120 2.06 3.52 1.43
C LYS A 120 2.99 3.47 2.62
N SER A 121 2.44 3.71 3.82
CA SER A 121 3.13 3.65 5.11
C SER A 121 2.59 2.48 5.92
N CYS A 122 3.26 1.34 5.84
CA CYS A 122 2.79 0.08 6.41
C CYS A 122 3.92 -0.70 7.04
N ILE A 123 3.60 -1.39 8.12
CA ILE A 123 4.52 -2.34 8.76
C ILE A 123 3.72 -3.54 9.29
N GLY A 124 4.31 -4.73 9.22
CA GLY A 124 3.67 -5.95 9.70
C GLY A 124 3.38 -5.93 11.19
N ASN A 125 2.35 -6.70 11.57
CA ASN A 125 1.97 -6.92 12.96
C ASN A 125 1.61 -5.64 13.74
N ARG A 126 0.87 -4.72 13.11
CA ARG A 126 0.38 -3.50 13.75
C ARG A 126 -1.13 -3.54 13.93
N SER A 127 -1.60 -3.03 15.06
CA SER A 127 -3.03 -2.98 15.36
C SER A 127 -3.62 -1.60 15.08
N LEU A 128 -4.87 -1.58 14.63
CA LEU A 128 -5.62 -0.33 14.47
C LEU A 128 -5.89 0.37 15.80
N GLY A 129 -6.08 -0.42 16.86
CA GLY A 129 -6.41 0.11 18.19
C GLY A 129 -5.21 0.57 19.01
N TRP A 130 -4.03 0.53 18.43
CA TRP A 130 -2.79 0.91 19.12
C TRP A 130 -1.81 1.63 18.20
N ASP A 131 -1.20 0.88 17.30
CA ASP A 131 -0.05 1.36 16.53
C ASP A 131 -0.44 2.39 15.47
N LEU A 132 -1.66 2.30 14.93
CA LEU A 132 -2.15 3.16 13.85
C LEU A 132 -3.10 4.26 14.35
N LEU A 133 -3.17 4.47 15.65
CA LEU A 133 -3.92 5.59 16.21
C LEU A 133 -3.18 6.91 15.98
N PRO A 134 -3.90 7.99 15.69
CA PRO A 134 -3.31 9.32 15.70
C PRO A 134 -2.64 9.64 17.05
N PRO A 135 -1.57 10.45 17.07
CA PRO A 135 -0.94 10.88 18.31
C PRO A 135 -1.95 11.49 19.29
N GLY A 136 -1.86 11.10 20.57
CA GLY A 136 -2.77 11.57 21.62
C GLY A 136 -4.14 10.86 21.69
N SER A 137 -4.41 9.91 20.80
CA SER A 137 -5.65 9.12 20.85
C SER A 137 -5.73 8.24 22.09
N LYS A 138 -6.94 8.08 22.62
CA LYS A 138 -7.20 7.07 23.65
C LYS A 138 -7.05 5.68 23.05
N ARG A 139 -6.45 4.78 23.81
CA ARG A 139 -6.33 3.37 23.43
C ARG A 139 -7.68 2.70 23.43
N TYR A 140 -7.82 1.72 22.55
CA TYR A 140 -9.01 0.88 22.54
C TYR A 140 -9.06 0.03 23.81
N GLU A 141 -10.21 0.03 24.47
CA GLU A 141 -10.51 -0.78 25.66
C GLU A 141 -11.62 -1.78 25.35
N ARG A 142 -11.44 -3.00 25.81
CA ARG A 142 -12.45 -4.04 25.71
C ARG A 142 -12.60 -4.75 27.06
N GLY A 143 -13.82 -4.77 27.61
CA GLY A 143 -14.11 -5.43 28.89
C GLY A 143 -13.30 -4.86 30.06
N GLY A 144 -13.08 -3.55 30.11
CA GLY A 144 -12.31 -2.87 31.15
C GLY A 144 -10.79 -3.09 31.08
N LYS A 145 -10.30 -3.70 30.00
CA LYS A 145 -8.86 -3.88 29.75
C LYS A 145 -8.45 -3.09 28.55
N THR A 146 -7.36 -2.33 28.66
CA THR A 146 -6.75 -1.67 27.52
C THR A 146 -6.23 -2.72 26.54
N TYR A 147 -6.73 -2.68 25.31
CA TYR A 147 -6.22 -3.53 24.24
C TYR A 147 -4.90 -2.97 23.74
N ALA A 148 -3.82 -3.62 24.11
CA ALA A 148 -2.46 -3.18 23.76
C ALA A 148 -2.00 -3.72 22.39
N GLY A 149 -2.91 -4.31 21.61
CA GLY A 149 -2.59 -4.84 20.30
C GLY A 149 -1.43 -5.82 20.36
N TYR A 150 -0.34 -5.44 19.74
CA TYR A 150 0.89 -6.24 19.66
C TYR A 150 1.84 -6.00 20.84
N LYS A 151 1.31 -5.77 22.02
CA LYS A 151 2.03 -5.37 23.24
C LYS A 151 3.26 -6.22 23.53
N ASP A 152 3.17 -7.54 23.42
CA ASP A 152 4.25 -8.44 23.78
C ASP A 152 5.40 -8.38 22.78
N SER A 153 5.11 -8.01 21.53
CA SER A 153 6.16 -7.81 20.52
C SER A 153 6.75 -6.41 20.57
N ILE A 154 5.98 -5.42 20.99
CA ILE A 154 6.51 -4.07 21.24
C ILE A 154 7.50 -4.11 22.41
N ALA A 155 7.25 -4.94 23.43
CA ALA A 155 8.18 -5.15 24.52
C ALA A 155 9.55 -5.71 24.08
N SER A 156 9.58 -6.39 22.94
CA SER A 156 10.83 -6.88 22.31
C SER A 156 11.41 -5.93 21.27
N TRP A 157 10.75 -4.80 21.01
CA TRP A 157 11.19 -3.83 20.02
C TRP A 157 12.37 -3.00 20.55
N PRO A 158 13.43 -2.81 19.79
CA PRO A 158 14.69 -2.27 20.31
C PRO A 158 14.69 -0.73 20.50
N THR A 159 13.56 -0.06 20.43
CA THR A 159 13.50 1.40 20.51
C THR A 159 13.78 1.96 21.91
N GLY A 160 13.68 1.14 22.94
CA GLY A 160 13.80 1.57 24.34
C GLY A 160 12.68 2.51 24.82
N LYS A 161 11.69 2.82 23.94
CA LYS A 161 10.56 3.65 24.29
C LYS A 161 9.46 2.82 24.96
N LYS A 162 8.75 3.46 25.86
CA LYS A 162 7.56 2.84 26.46
C LYS A 162 6.46 2.74 25.38
N PRO A 163 5.59 1.72 25.47
CA PRO A 163 4.46 1.60 24.52
C PRO A 163 3.58 2.85 24.45
N GLU A 164 3.52 3.63 25.53
CA GLU A 164 2.80 4.90 25.59
C GLU A 164 3.40 5.99 24.71
N GLU A 165 4.70 5.96 24.51
CA GLU A 165 5.44 6.95 23.73
C GLU A 165 5.45 6.61 22.24
N GLU A 166 5.12 5.37 21.91
CA GLU A 166 5.10 4.86 20.54
C GLU A 166 3.71 4.84 19.90
N ALA A 167 2.65 4.91 20.71
CA ALA A 167 1.29 4.99 20.19
C ALA A 167 1.14 6.24 19.32
N GLY A 168 0.80 6.05 18.05
CA GLY A 168 0.66 7.13 17.08
C GLY A 168 2.00 7.65 16.51
N ALA A 169 3.07 6.90 16.57
CA ALA A 169 4.36 7.25 16.00
C ALA A 169 4.46 7.10 14.46
N TRP A 170 3.31 7.06 13.76
CA TRP A 170 3.22 6.92 12.29
C TRP A 170 2.83 8.19 11.59
#